data_ddf017cee34b3e001e9e2e696e09f504
#
_entry.id   ddf017cee34b3e001e9e2e696e09f504
#
_cell.length_a   1.000
_cell.length_b   1.000
_cell.length_c   1.000
_cell.angle_alpha   90.00
_cell.angle_beta   90.00
_cell.angle_gamma   90.00
#
_symmetry.space_group_name_H-M   'P 1'
#
loop_
_entity.id
_entity.type
_entity.pdbx_description
1 polymer ?
#
loop_
_entity_poly.entity_id
_entity_poly.type
_entity_poly.pdbx_seq_one_letter_code
_entity_poly.pdbx_strand_id
1 'polypeptide(L)'
;IEEFLHKYGIETVRVPHGGVFGFLDSGKPGWTMLMRADIDALPIKEDPVNMAKERVCISENEGIMHACGHDGHMAMLLTEAKILAQHKDEWEGKIVFMFEEAEEMGERGIAPLLRYLRDNKIHIDTCFGTHVMWNLPAGKVGILYGSALAGAYFFRVKLHGKSGHGSRPDMAQSPIECFISIASELRSYR
;
A
#
# COMPACT_ATOMS: atom_id res chain seq x y z
N ILE A 1 -13.67 -6.13 7.01
CA ILE A 1 -12.86 -5.33 7.95
C ILE A 1 -13.76 -4.70 9.00
N GLU A 2 -14.68 -3.80 8.65
CA GLU A 2 -15.54 -3.06 9.59
C GLU A 2 -16.34 -4.00 10.51
N GLU A 3 -16.97 -5.02 9.95
CA GLU A 3 -17.73 -6.02 10.72
C GLU A 3 -16.84 -6.73 11.76
N PHE A 4 -15.62 -7.07 11.37
CA PHE A 4 -14.66 -7.69 12.29
C PHE A 4 -14.25 -6.74 13.42
N LEU A 5 -13.95 -5.48 13.10
CA LEU A 5 -13.55 -4.47 14.09
C LEU A 5 -14.69 -4.15 15.08
N HIS A 6 -15.91 -4.01 14.57
CA HIS A 6 -17.11 -3.79 15.41
C HIS A 6 -17.33 -4.92 16.42
N LYS A 7 -17.02 -6.17 16.05
CA LYS A 7 -17.13 -7.33 16.94
C LYS A 7 -16.26 -7.20 18.20
N TYR A 8 -15.19 -6.41 18.13
CA TYR A 8 -14.29 -6.13 19.25
C TYR A 8 -14.48 -4.71 19.83
N GLY A 9 -15.58 -4.05 19.51
CA GLY A 9 -15.89 -2.72 20.03
C GLY A 9 -15.01 -1.60 19.48
N ILE A 10 -14.40 -1.79 18.30
CA ILE A 10 -13.58 -0.79 17.64
C ILE A 10 -14.49 -0.01 16.68
N GLU A 11 -14.62 1.28 16.91
CA GLU A 11 -15.36 2.19 16.03
C GLU A 11 -14.65 2.36 14.70
N THR A 12 -15.40 2.44 13.60
CA THR A 12 -14.83 2.55 12.26
C THR A 12 -15.36 3.75 11.51
N VAL A 13 -14.51 4.26 10.60
CA VAL A 13 -14.88 5.28 9.64
C VAL A 13 -14.38 4.87 8.27
N ARG A 14 -15.30 4.79 7.30
CA ARG A 14 -14.95 4.57 5.90
C ARG A 14 -14.67 5.90 5.22
N VAL A 15 -13.48 6.02 4.65
CA VAL A 15 -13.05 7.18 3.87
C VAL A 15 -13.19 6.84 2.38
N PRO A 16 -14.06 7.51 1.62
CA PRO A 16 -14.21 7.24 0.20
C PRO A 16 -12.88 7.36 -0.56
N HIS A 17 -12.58 6.35 -1.37
CA HIS A 17 -11.33 6.25 -2.14
C HIS A 17 -10.04 6.24 -1.30
N GLY A 18 -10.15 5.91 -0.02
CA GLY A 18 -9.02 5.82 0.91
C GLY A 18 -8.96 4.49 1.64
N GLY A 19 -10.11 4.02 2.11
CA GLY A 19 -10.21 2.78 2.88
C GLY A 19 -10.96 2.95 4.19
N VAL A 20 -10.48 2.31 5.25
CA VAL A 20 -11.17 2.27 6.54
C VAL A 20 -10.21 2.62 7.67
N PHE A 21 -10.67 3.47 8.58
CA PHE A 21 -10.07 3.63 9.89
C PHE A 21 -10.83 2.84 10.95
N GLY A 22 -10.08 2.27 11.92
CA GLY A 22 -10.58 1.79 13.19
C GLY A 22 -9.96 2.59 14.33
N PHE A 23 -10.74 2.93 15.35
CA PHE A 23 -10.28 3.73 16.49
C PHE A 23 -10.43 2.96 17.78
N LEU A 24 -9.34 2.82 18.52
CA LEU A 24 -9.31 2.15 19.81
C LEU A 24 -8.62 3.05 20.83
N ASP A 25 -9.33 3.38 21.92
CA ASP A 25 -8.83 4.21 23.01
C ASP A 25 -8.73 3.37 24.28
N SER A 26 -7.55 3.31 24.91
CA SER A 26 -7.37 2.60 26.19
C SER A 26 -8.11 3.25 27.35
N GLY A 27 -8.47 4.53 27.22
CA GLY A 27 -9.01 5.36 28.31
C GLY A 27 -7.93 5.95 29.20
N LYS A 28 -6.66 5.68 28.95
CA LYS A 28 -5.51 6.19 29.67
C LYS A 28 -4.74 7.19 28.80
N PRO A 29 -4.13 8.25 29.38
CA PRO A 29 -3.26 9.15 28.63
C PRO A 29 -2.07 8.41 28.00
N GLY A 30 -1.67 8.80 26.81
CA GLY A 30 -0.53 8.20 26.12
C GLY A 30 -0.47 8.63 24.65
N TRP A 31 0.42 8.04 23.91
CA TRP A 31 0.63 8.31 22.49
C TRP A 31 -0.50 7.77 21.63
N THR A 32 -0.69 8.40 20.49
CA THR A 32 -1.53 7.88 19.41
C THR A 32 -0.66 7.19 18.39
N MET A 33 -0.78 5.88 18.30
CA MET A 33 -0.08 5.05 17.31
C MET A 33 -1.00 4.78 16.13
N LEU A 34 -0.51 4.98 14.90
CA LEU A 34 -1.18 4.52 13.70
C LEU A 34 -0.58 3.18 13.26
N MET A 35 -1.42 2.18 13.06
CA MET A 35 -1.04 0.88 12.51
C MET A 35 -1.69 0.71 11.13
N ARG A 36 -0.88 0.38 10.11
CA ARG A 36 -1.31 0.37 8.70
C ARG A 36 -1.22 -1.02 8.08
N ALA A 37 -2.24 -1.37 7.31
CA ALA A 37 -2.23 -2.41 6.30
C ALA A 37 -2.84 -1.89 5.01
N ASP A 38 -2.23 -2.21 3.88
CA ASP A 38 -2.86 -2.12 2.56
C ASP A 38 -3.82 -3.29 2.35
N ILE A 39 -4.83 -3.08 1.48
CA ILE A 39 -5.92 -4.06 1.34
C ILE A 39 -6.30 -4.38 -0.11
N ASP A 40 -5.63 -3.75 -1.07
CA ASP A 40 -5.94 -3.94 -2.49
C ASP A 40 -5.29 -5.18 -3.09
N ALA A 41 -5.92 -5.69 -4.14
CA ALA A 41 -5.43 -6.80 -4.94
C ALA A 41 -5.05 -6.30 -6.34
N LEU A 42 -4.24 -7.10 -7.03
CA LEU A 42 -3.73 -6.81 -8.37
C LEU A 42 -4.55 -7.53 -9.46
N PRO A 43 -4.70 -6.93 -10.64
CA PRO A 43 -5.37 -7.54 -11.79
C PRO A 43 -4.46 -8.60 -12.45
N ILE A 44 -4.16 -9.64 -11.72
CA ILE A 44 -3.29 -10.76 -12.11
C ILE A 44 -4.08 -12.05 -11.92
N LYS A 45 -4.08 -12.91 -12.93
CA LYS A 45 -4.65 -14.25 -12.81
C LYS A 45 -3.77 -15.10 -11.88
N GLU A 46 -4.36 -15.59 -10.81
CA GLU A 46 -3.66 -16.45 -9.87
C GLU A 46 -3.43 -17.84 -10.48
N ASP A 47 -2.18 -18.31 -10.41
CA ASP A 47 -1.82 -19.67 -10.79
C ASP A 47 -2.20 -20.64 -9.64
N PRO A 48 -2.90 -21.74 -9.90
CA PRO A 48 -3.22 -22.74 -8.86
C PRO A 48 -2.00 -23.43 -8.30
N VAL A 49 -0.86 -23.32 -8.96
CA VAL A 49 0.41 -23.92 -8.52
C VAL A 49 1.40 -22.81 -8.16
N ASN A 50 1.97 -22.88 -6.97
CA ASN A 50 3.05 -22.00 -6.54
C ASN A 50 4.35 -22.81 -6.42
N MET A 51 5.34 -22.48 -7.25
CA MET A 51 6.57 -23.24 -7.41
C MET A 51 6.28 -24.71 -7.79
N ALA A 52 6.42 -25.67 -6.90
CA ALA A 52 6.14 -27.08 -7.14
C ALA A 52 4.95 -27.62 -6.31
N LYS A 53 4.13 -26.74 -5.77
CA LYS A 53 3.03 -27.12 -4.87
C LYS A 53 1.72 -26.48 -5.32
N GLU A 54 0.64 -27.24 -5.19
CA GLU A 54 -0.70 -26.70 -5.29
C GLU A 54 -0.96 -25.69 -4.16
N ARG A 55 -1.63 -24.61 -4.48
CA ARG A 55 -2.06 -23.61 -3.49
C ARG A 55 -3.21 -24.17 -2.66
N VAL A 56 -3.15 -23.95 -1.36
CA VAL A 56 -4.20 -24.36 -0.42
C VAL A 56 -5.47 -23.51 -0.62
N CYS A 57 -5.29 -22.27 -1.05
CA CYS A 57 -6.34 -21.31 -1.30
C CYS A 57 -5.95 -20.46 -2.51
N ILE A 58 -6.89 -20.21 -3.38
CA ILE A 58 -6.75 -19.31 -4.54
C ILE A 58 -7.88 -18.30 -4.54
N SER A 59 -7.69 -17.19 -5.26
CA SER A 59 -8.72 -16.17 -5.42
C SER A 59 -9.98 -16.73 -6.05
N GLU A 60 -11.13 -16.41 -5.49
CA GLU A 60 -12.45 -16.72 -6.07
C GLU A 60 -12.85 -15.70 -7.16
N ASN A 61 -12.11 -14.59 -7.26
CA ASN A 61 -12.31 -13.57 -8.28
C ASN A 61 -11.35 -13.80 -9.44
N GLU A 62 -11.87 -14.27 -10.56
CA GLU A 62 -11.04 -14.55 -11.74
C GLU A 62 -10.27 -13.31 -12.21
N GLY A 63 -8.97 -13.48 -12.45
CA GLY A 63 -8.09 -12.41 -12.91
C GLY A 63 -7.65 -11.42 -11.84
N ILE A 64 -7.92 -11.69 -10.58
CA ILE A 64 -7.51 -10.83 -9.45
C ILE A 64 -6.84 -11.70 -8.39
N MET A 65 -5.69 -11.28 -7.87
CA MET A 65 -5.03 -11.95 -6.76
C MET A 65 -4.28 -10.96 -5.84
N HIS A 66 -4.05 -11.36 -4.61
CA HIS A 66 -3.15 -10.67 -3.70
C HIS A 66 -1.69 -11.06 -3.96
N ALA A 67 -1.14 -10.62 -5.11
CA ALA A 67 0.23 -10.96 -5.50
C ALA A 67 1.29 -10.30 -4.61
N CYS A 68 0.97 -9.18 -3.97
CA CYS A 68 1.85 -8.49 -3.02
C CYS A 68 1.66 -8.94 -1.57
N GLY A 69 0.64 -9.78 -1.27
CA GLY A 69 0.40 -10.32 0.06
C GLY A 69 -0.42 -9.43 1.00
N HIS A 70 -1.18 -8.48 0.45
CA HIS A 70 -2.00 -7.56 1.26
C HIS A 70 -3.11 -8.26 2.05
N ASP A 71 -3.56 -9.43 1.62
CA ASP A 71 -4.44 -10.32 2.39
C ASP A 71 -3.79 -10.76 3.71
N GLY A 72 -2.50 -11.06 3.68
CA GLY A 72 -1.70 -11.34 4.87
C GLY A 72 -1.55 -10.12 5.78
N HIS A 73 -1.33 -8.93 5.20
CA HIS A 73 -1.27 -7.68 5.96
C HIS A 73 -2.59 -7.37 6.66
N MET A 74 -3.73 -7.53 5.97
CA MET A 74 -5.05 -7.40 6.59
C MET A 74 -5.25 -8.39 7.75
N ALA A 75 -4.88 -9.65 7.55
CA ALA A 75 -5.05 -10.68 8.57
C ALA A 75 -4.21 -10.38 9.81
N MET A 76 -2.97 -9.90 9.64
CA MET A 76 -2.10 -9.47 10.73
C MET A 76 -2.73 -8.29 11.48
N LEU A 77 -3.06 -7.20 10.80
CA LEU A 77 -3.60 -6.00 11.45
C LEU A 77 -4.95 -6.25 12.14
N LEU A 78 -5.83 -7.07 11.57
CA LEU A 78 -7.08 -7.47 12.20
C LEU A 78 -6.82 -8.31 13.47
N THR A 79 -5.82 -9.20 13.43
CA THR A 79 -5.44 -10.01 14.60
C THR A 79 -4.85 -9.12 15.71
N GLU A 80 -4.00 -8.18 15.36
CA GLU A 80 -3.46 -7.17 16.27
C GLU A 80 -4.58 -6.33 16.90
N ALA A 81 -5.53 -5.86 16.09
CA ALA A 81 -6.69 -5.10 16.57
C ALA A 81 -7.52 -5.90 17.59
N LYS A 82 -7.78 -7.18 17.31
CA LYS A 82 -8.45 -8.09 18.24
C LYS A 82 -7.70 -8.20 19.58
N ILE A 83 -6.40 -8.50 19.53
CA ILE A 83 -5.58 -8.69 20.71
C ILE A 83 -5.55 -7.40 21.54
N LEU A 84 -5.25 -6.26 20.91
CA LEU A 84 -5.19 -4.97 21.59
C LEU A 84 -6.51 -4.54 22.19
N ALA A 85 -7.64 -4.84 21.56
CA ALA A 85 -8.96 -4.58 22.11
C ALA A 85 -9.29 -5.46 23.31
N GLN A 86 -8.83 -6.73 23.32
CA GLN A 86 -9.04 -7.67 24.42
C GLN A 86 -8.14 -7.38 25.64
N HIS A 87 -7.02 -6.68 25.45
CA HIS A 87 -6.01 -6.36 26.46
C HIS A 87 -5.88 -4.84 26.69
N LYS A 88 -7.01 -4.11 26.59
CA LYS A 88 -7.05 -2.64 26.74
C LYS A 88 -6.46 -2.11 28.04
N ASP A 89 -6.48 -2.88 29.09
CA ASP A 89 -5.96 -2.55 30.40
C ASP A 89 -4.42 -2.65 30.50
N GLU A 90 -3.77 -3.30 29.55
CA GLU A 90 -2.33 -3.56 29.53
C GLU A 90 -1.51 -2.49 28.79
N TRP A 91 -2.17 -1.52 28.13
CA TRP A 91 -1.49 -0.45 27.40
C TRP A 91 -2.14 0.92 27.62
N GLU A 92 -1.51 2.00 27.14
CA GLU A 92 -1.90 3.39 27.33
C GLU A 92 -1.96 4.12 25.98
N GLY A 93 -2.80 5.17 25.89
CA GLY A 93 -2.95 5.99 24.71
C GLY A 93 -4.02 5.48 23.76
N LYS A 94 -3.83 5.75 22.46
CA LYS A 94 -4.79 5.46 21.40
C LYS A 94 -4.14 4.72 20.23
N ILE A 95 -4.92 3.88 19.57
CA ILE A 95 -4.50 3.19 18.36
C ILE A 95 -5.48 3.53 17.24
N VAL A 96 -4.92 3.91 16.10
CA VAL A 96 -5.64 4.15 14.86
C VAL A 96 -5.23 3.04 13.88
N PHE A 97 -6.13 2.12 13.60
CA PHE A 97 -5.94 1.11 12.56
C PHE A 97 -6.30 1.73 11.21
N MET A 98 -5.41 1.67 10.25
CA MET A 98 -5.60 2.21 8.91
C MET A 98 -5.51 1.08 7.88
N PHE A 99 -6.62 0.82 7.21
CA PHE A 99 -6.72 -0.13 6.11
C PHE A 99 -6.81 0.67 4.81
N GLU A 100 -5.73 0.68 4.05
CA GLU A 100 -5.56 1.52 2.86
C GLU A 100 -5.95 0.77 1.59
N GLU A 101 -6.92 1.31 0.83
CA GLU A 101 -7.22 0.82 -0.51
C GLU A 101 -6.29 1.48 -1.55
N ALA A 102 -6.03 0.79 -2.65
CA ALA A 102 -5.31 1.30 -3.82
C ALA A 102 -3.85 1.75 -3.56
N GLU A 103 -3.11 1.01 -2.73
CA GLU A 103 -1.67 1.21 -2.53
C GLU A 103 -0.91 1.02 -3.85
N GLU A 104 -1.25 -0.02 -4.60
CA GLU A 104 -0.66 -0.37 -5.89
C GLU A 104 -0.92 0.67 -7.00
N MET A 105 -1.89 1.55 -6.81
CA MET A 105 -2.25 2.61 -7.76
C MET A 105 -1.58 3.96 -7.47
N GLY A 106 -0.79 4.07 -6.42
CA GLY A 106 0.13 5.17 -6.11
C GLY A 106 -0.46 6.52 -5.73
N GLU A 107 -1.67 6.87 -6.17
CA GLU A 107 -2.23 8.22 -5.96
C GLU A 107 -3.54 8.25 -5.16
N ARG A 108 -4.20 7.11 -4.95
CA ARG A 108 -5.57 7.11 -4.43
C ARG A 108 -5.66 6.79 -2.94
N GLY A 109 -5.16 5.67 -2.49
CA GLY A 109 -5.38 5.16 -1.14
C GLY A 109 -4.97 6.10 -0.01
N ILE A 110 -3.69 6.46 0.06
CA ILE A 110 -3.15 7.19 1.21
C ILE A 110 -3.61 8.66 1.28
N ALA A 111 -3.75 9.35 0.15
CA ALA A 111 -4.02 10.79 0.15
C ALA A 111 -5.38 11.16 0.77
N PRO A 112 -6.51 10.47 0.48
CA PRO A 112 -7.77 10.68 1.19
C PRO A 112 -7.68 10.39 2.68
N LEU A 113 -6.96 9.36 3.09
CA LEU A 113 -6.78 8.98 4.49
C LEU A 113 -6.01 10.06 5.27
N LEU A 114 -4.88 10.54 4.74
CA LEU A 114 -4.12 11.64 5.36
C LEU A 114 -4.93 12.93 5.44
N ARG A 115 -5.75 13.22 4.43
CA ARG A 115 -6.66 14.36 4.45
C ARG A 115 -7.68 14.22 5.56
N TYR A 116 -8.28 13.03 5.73
CA TYR A 116 -9.22 12.76 6.80
C TYR A 116 -8.60 12.99 8.17
N LEU A 117 -7.39 12.48 8.45
CA LEU A 117 -6.69 12.69 9.71
C LEU A 117 -6.46 14.18 9.99
N ARG A 118 -6.00 14.93 8.99
CA ARG A 118 -5.75 16.37 9.08
C ARG A 118 -7.04 17.17 9.35
N ASP A 119 -8.07 16.92 8.57
CA ASP A 119 -9.33 17.68 8.61
C ASP A 119 -10.11 17.44 9.92
N ASN A 120 -9.96 16.24 10.50
CA ASN A 120 -10.50 15.89 11.80
C ASN A 120 -9.52 16.16 12.98
N LYS A 121 -8.36 16.76 12.70
CA LYS A 121 -7.34 17.12 13.73
C LYS A 121 -6.88 15.91 14.55
N ILE A 122 -6.82 14.74 13.93
CA ILE A 122 -6.31 13.52 14.57
C ILE A 122 -4.79 13.56 14.52
N HIS A 123 -4.17 13.72 15.67
CA HIS A 123 -2.71 13.71 15.79
C HIS A 123 -2.20 12.28 15.90
N ILE A 124 -1.12 11.98 15.20
CA ILE A 124 -0.42 10.69 15.23
C ILE A 124 1.01 10.94 15.73
N ASP A 125 1.38 10.30 16.83
CA ASP A 125 2.71 10.43 17.43
C ASP A 125 3.70 9.47 16.78
N THR A 126 3.25 8.27 16.40
CA THR A 126 4.09 7.25 15.77
C THR A 126 3.28 6.37 14.83
N CYS A 127 3.99 5.78 13.86
CA CYS A 127 3.38 4.88 12.87
C CYS A 127 4.10 3.52 12.90
N PHE A 128 3.32 2.46 12.70
CA PHE A 128 3.80 1.10 12.55
C PHE A 128 3.12 0.45 11.34
N GLY A 129 3.88 -0.30 10.57
CA GLY A 129 3.38 -1.09 9.45
C GLY A 129 4.29 -2.28 9.20
N THR A 130 3.71 -3.36 8.73
CA THR A 130 4.43 -4.57 8.36
C THR A 130 4.22 -4.86 6.89
N HIS A 131 5.20 -5.52 6.28
CA HIS A 131 5.08 -6.06 4.93
C HIS A 131 5.60 -7.50 4.91
N VAL A 132 4.88 -8.42 4.28
CA VAL A 132 5.37 -9.77 4.05
C VAL A 132 6.52 -9.74 3.04
N MET A 133 7.59 -10.48 3.32
CA MET A 133 8.79 -10.48 2.48
C MET A 133 9.13 -11.91 2.06
N TRP A 134 9.21 -12.12 0.76
CA TRP A 134 9.49 -13.42 0.15
C TRP A 134 10.85 -14.02 0.54
N ASN A 135 11.82 -13.18 0.93
CA ASN A 135 13.18 -13.58 1.28
C ASN A 135 13.40 -13.74 2.79
N LEU A 136 12.37 -13.54 3.62
CA LEU A 136 12.44 -13.81 5.05
C LEU A 136 11.90 -15.21 5.36
N PRO A 137 12.63 -16.05 6.11
CA PRO A 137 12.10 -17.33 6.59
C PRO A 137 10.87 -17.13 7.49
N ALA A 138 9.90 -18.05 7.41
CA ALA A 138 8.74 -18.04 8.28
C ALA A 138 9.15 -18.00 9.77
N GLY A 139 8.45 -17.22 10.57
CA GLY A 139 8.74 -17.03 11.99
C GLY A 139 9.87 -16.04 12.29
N LYS A 140 10.37 -15.33 11.27
CA LYS A 140 11.34 -14.24 11.44
C LYS A 140 10.69 -12.90 11.15
N VAL A 141 11.13 -11.87 11.86
CA VAL A 141 10.79 -10.46 11.64
C VAL A 141 12.08 -9.72 11.28
N GLY A 142 12.04 -8.97 10.17
CA GLY A 142 13.13 -8.10 9.75
C GLY A 142 12.86 -6.67 10.21
N ILE A 143 13.83 -6.04 10.84
CA ILE A 143 13.79 -4.62 11.19
C ILE A 143 14.99 -3.94 10.53
N LEU A 144 14.72 -2.89 9.75
CA LEU A 144 15.76 -2.10 9.10
C LEU A 144 15.79 -0.69 9.68
N TYR A 145 16.97 -0.21 9.99
CA TYR A 145 17.20 1.18 10.34
C TYR A 145 17.49 1.98 9.08
N GLY A 146 16.77 3.08 8.86
CA GLY A 146 16.87 3.88 7.65
C GLY A 146 15.88 3.46 6.57
N SER A 147 16.23 3.67 5.30
CA SER A 147 15.34 3.35 4.16
C SER A 147 15.21 1.86 3.95
N ALA A 148 14.00 1.33 4.11
CA ALA A 148 13.69 -0.08 3.91
C ALA A 148 13.32 -0.41 2.45
N LEU A 149 12.67 0.54 1.76
CA LEU A 149 12.18 0.37 0.38
C LEU A 149 12.63 1.53 -0.50
N ALA A 150 12.68 1.30 -1.81
CA ALA A 150 12.96 2.34 -2.79
C ALA A 150 11.76 3.29 -2.93
N GLY A 151 12.03 4.54 -3.24
CA GLY A 151 10.99 5.48 -3.70
C GLY A 151 10.56 5.17 -5.12
N ALA A 152 9.29 5.40 -5.44
CA ALA A 152 8.75 5.30 -6.78
C ALA A 152 8.18 6.65 -7.22
N TYR A 153 8.44 6.99 -8.48
CA TYR A 153 7.89 8.18 -9.11
C TYR A 153 7.22 7.78 -10.42
N PHE A 154 5.98 8.19 -10.60
CA PHE A 154 5.22 7.94 -11.82
C PHE A 154 5.06 9.24 -12.60
N PHE A 155 5.48 9.22 -13.85
CA PHE A 155 5.24 10.34 -14.76
C PHE A 155 4.87 9.82 -16.15
N ARG A 156 4.10 10.61 -16.88
CA ARG A 156 3.73 10.31 -18.26
C ARG A 156 4.30 11.36 -19.18
N VAL A 157 5.10 10.94 -20.14
CA VAL A 157 5.66 11.81 -21.18
C VAL A 157 4.95 11.53 -22.49
N LYS A 158 4.42 12.57 -23.12
CA LYS A 158 3.85 12.51 -24.48
C LYS A 158 4.76 13.24 -25.45
N LEU A 159 5.34 12.50 -26.37
CA LEU A 159 6.25 13.04 -27.38
C LEU A 159 5.51 13.24 -28.70
N HIS A 160 5.61 14.44 -29.26
CA HIS A 160 5.03 14.81 -30.53
C HIS A 160 6.12 14.94 -31.58
N GLY A 161 6.03 14.12 -32.62
CA GLY A 161 6.95 14.16 -33.77
C GLY A 161 6.36 14.89 -34.97
N LYS A 162 7.19 15.10 -35.98
CA LYS A 162 6.79 15.62 -37.29
C LYS A 162 7.24 14.60 -38.36
N SER A 163 6.30 14.13 -39.15
CA SER A 163 6.59 13.22 -40.28
C SER A 163 7.38 13.92 -41.38
N GLY A 164 8.25 13.20 -42.05
CA GLY A 164 9.01 13.67 -43.19
C GLY A 164 9.24 12.54 -44.20
N HIS A 165 9.67 12.89 -45.41
CA HIS A 165 10.04 11.90 -46.44
C HIS A 165 11.32 11.20 -46.02
N GLY A 166 11.45 9.88 -46.30
CA GLY A 166 12.62 9.09 -45.89
C GLY A 166 13.97 9.59 -46.42
N SER A 167 13.99 10.28 -47.58
CA SER A 167 15.21 10.91 -48.14
C SER A 167 15.49 12.32 -47.56
N ARG A 168 14.62 12.86 -46.71
CA ARG A 168 14.72 14.19 -46.11
C ARG A 168 14.51 14.13 -44.57
N PRO A 169 15.36 13.41 -43.85
CA PRO A 169 15.28 13.31 -42.41
C PRO A 169 15.45 14.67 -41.71
N ASP A 170 16.14 15.61 -42.34
CA ASP A 170 16.30 17.00 -41.92
C ASP A 170 14.98 17.78 -41.76
N MET A 171 13.90 17.34 -42.42
CA MET A 171 12.58 17.94 -42.38
C MET A 171 11.64 17.24 -41.39
N ALA A 172 12.08 16.17 -40.75
CA ALA A 172 11.33 15.39 -39.77
C ALA A 172 11.75 15.69 -38.34
N GLN A 173 10.94 15.31 -37.37
CA GLN A 173 11.28 15.28 -35.96
C GLN A 173 10.91 13.91 -35.40
N SER A 174 11.90 13.11 -35.09
CA SER A 174 11.69 11.74 -34.60
C SER A 174 11.35 11.76 -33.10
N PRO A 175 10.16 11.30 -32.69
CA PRO A 175 9.85 11.16 -31.27
C PRO A 175 10.67 10.05 -30.61
N ILE A 176 11.19 9.08 -31.40
CA ILE A 176 12.06 8.02 -30.90
C ILE A 176 13.41 8.58 -30.48
N GLU A 177 14.02 9.45 -31.27
CA GLU A 177 15.29 10.10 -30.91
C GLU A 177 15.14 10.99 -29.67
N CYS A 178 14.04 11.72 -29.57
CA CYS A 178 13.68 12.48 -28.39
C CYS A 178 13.54 11.58 -27.16
N PHE A 179 12.86 10.44 -27.30
CA PHE A 179 12.74 9.45 -26.22
C PHE A 179 14.09 8.90 -25.77
N ILE A 180 14.98 8.54 -26.71
CA ILE A 180 16.32 8.04 -26.40
C ILE A 180 17.12 9.08 -25.59
N SER A 181 17.05 10.35 -25.98
CA SER A 181 17.72 11.44 -25.27
C SER A 181 17.19 11.60 -23.84
N ILE A 182 15.87 11.62 -23.67
CA ILE A 182 15.25 11.70 -22.35
C ILE A 182 15.59 10.48 -21.48
N ALA A 183 15.51 9.28 -22.03
CA ALA A 183 15.81 8.05 -21.31
C ALA A 183 17.28 7.97 -20.89
N SER A 184 18.19 8.47 -21.72
CA SER A 184 19.61 8.53 -21.41
C SER A 184 19.89 9.50 -20.25
N GLU A 185 19.24 10.65 -20.27
CA GLU A 185 19.38 11.65 -19.21
C GLU A 185 18.82 11.13 -17.87
N LEU A 186 17.63 10.53 -17.88
CA LEU A 186 17.02 9.95 -16.68
C LEU A 186 17.89 8.87 -16.01
N ARG A 187 18.69 8.16 -16.77
CA ARG A 187 19.65 7.18 -16.21
C ARG A 187 20.71 7.79 -15.32
N SER A 188 21.04 9.06 -15.52
CA SER A 188 22.07 9.76 -14.74
C SER A 188 21.60 10.10 -13.30
N TYR A 189 20.30 9.99 -13.03
CA TYR A 189 19.69 10.28 -11.71
C TYR A 189 19.45 9.03 -10.85
N ARG A 190 20.07 7.91 -11.19
CA ARG A 190 19.96 6.66 -10.39
C ARG A 190 21.03 6.59 -9.31
#